data_06e77615ceb281cb5995b4997dc7a72c
#
_entry.id   06e77615ceb281cb5995b4997dc7a72c
#
_cell.length_a   1.000
_cell.length_b   1.000
_cell.length_c   1.000
_cell.angle_alpha   90.00
_cell.angle_beta   90.00
_cell.angle_gamma   90.00
#
_symmetry.space_group_name_H-M   'P 1'
#
loop_
_entity.id
_entity.type
_entity.pdbx_description
1 polymer ?
#
loop_
_entity_poly.entity_id
_entity_poly.type
_entity_poly.pdbx_seq_one_letter_code
_entity_poly.pdbx_strand_id
1 'polypeptide(L)'
;MLKEVKGKLIISCQALPDEPLHSPFIMGRMALAAYQGGASGIRAQSMADILEIQKNVDLPIIGIVKRNYDDSDIYITPTKKEVDELLATNCAMIALDATNRTRPNGEKIEDLVNYIKSKGIETMADCSTFEECVEAQRIGFDCVSTTLCGYTPYSVNIDGPNIELIKKLVATIKIPVLAEGKINTPEDLRAVLDAGAYCGVVGGTITRPQNIAKRFSEVVK
;
A
#
# COMPACT_ATOMS: atom_id res chain seq x y z
N MET A 1 -12.45 -7.28 -3.21
CA MET A 1 -11.49 -6.33 -3.82
C MET A 1 -10.54 -7.00 -4.83
N LEU A 2 -9.79 -8.05 -4.47
CA LEU A 2 -8.76 -8.63 -5.35
C LEU A 2 -9.27 -8.93 -6.77
N LYS A 3 -10.45 -9.55 -6.91
CA LYS A 3 -11.04 -9.86 -8.25
C LYS A 3 -11.24 -8.63 -9.12
N GLU A 4 -11.51 -7.47 -8.54
CA GLU A 4 -11.82 -6.23 -9.25
C GLU A 4 -10.59 -5.51 -9.79
N VAL A 5 -9.43 -5.69 -9.14
CA VAL A 5 -8.19 -4.96 -9.46
C VAL A 5 -7.16 -5.79 -10.23
N LYS A 6 -7.47 -7.04 -10.59
CA LYS A 6 -6.54 -7.90 -11.36
C LYS A 6 -6.15 -7.27 -12.69
N GLY A 7 -4.84 -7.12 -12.93
CA GLY A 7 -4.29 -6.53 -14.16
C GLY A 7 -4.52 -5.02 -14.27
N LYS A 8 -4.92 -4.35 -13.18
CA LYS A 8 -5.33 -2.95 -13.18
C LYS A 8 -4.45 -2.07 -12.28
N LEU A 9 -4.81 -0.79 -12.22
CA LEU A 9 -4.10 0.25 -11.48
C LEU A 9 -4.86 0.63 -10.20
N ILE A 10 -4.16 0.63 -9.08
CA ILE A 10 -4.58 1.20 -7.81
C ILE A 10 -3.79 2.49 -7.60
N ILE A 11 -4.45 3.57 -7.19
CA ILE A 11 -3.78 4.82 -6.85
C ILE A 11 -3.72 4.99 -5.33
N SER A 12 -2.52 5.27 -4.83
CA SER A 12 -2.29 5.56 -3.41
C SER A 12 -2.50 7.05 -3.14
N CYS A 13 -3.68 7.39 -2.61
CA CYS A 13 -4.07 8.75 -2.22
C CYS A 13 -3.75 8.98 -0.75
N GLN A 14 -2.58 9.53 -0.46
CA GLN A 14 -2.09 9.75 0.90
C GLN A 14 -1.30 11.06 0.97
N ALA A 15 -1.47 11.79 2.08
CA ALA A 15 -0.62 12.91 2.45
C ALA A 15 -0.30 12.83 3.95
N LEU A 16 0.95 13.07 4.32
CA LEU A 16 1.39 13.12 5.71
C LEU A 16 1.05 14.49 6.33
N PRO A 17 1.00 14.63 7.66
CA PRO A 17 0.64 15.89 8.33
C PRO A 17 1.48 17.11 7.94
N ASP A 18 2.72 16.90 7.52
CA ASP A 18 3.67 17.93 7.06
C ASP A 18 3.59 18.18 5.55
N GLU A 19 2.80 17.43 4.81
CA GLU A 19 2.65 17.61 3.35
C GLU A 19 1.55 18.61 3.01
N PRO A 20 1.73 19.41 1.92
CA PRO A 20 0.81 20.51 1.59
C PRO A 20 -0.62 20.09 1.24
N LEU A 21 -0.82 18.82 0.85
CA LEU A 21 -2.14 18.28 0.49
C LEU A 21 -2.80 17.51 1.64
N HIS A 22 -2.28 17.60 2.87
CA HIS A 22 -2.84 16.90 4.03
C HIS A 22 -4.23 17.45 4.40
N SER A 23 -5.25 16.79 3.90
CA SER A 23 -6.66 17.10 4.17
C SER A 23 -7.56 15.97 3.66
N PRO A 24 -8.53 15.48 4.44
CA PRO A 24 -9.50 14.51 3.96
C PRO A 24 -10.26 14.99 2.72
N PHE A 25 -10.67 16.25 2.67
CA PHE A 25 -11.32 16.85 1.50
C PHE A 25 -10.44 16.76 0.24
N ILE A 26 -9.14 17.08 0.38
CA ILE A 26 -8.19 17.01 -0.75
C ILE A 26 -8.00 15.54 -1.18
N MET A 27 -7.88 14.61 -0.24
CA MET A 27 -7.75 13.18 -0.57
C MET A 27 -9.00 12.64 -1.26
N GLY A 28 -10.19 13.09 -0.88
CA GLY A 28 -11.43 12.77 -1.60
C GLY A 28 -11.42 13.26 -3.05
N ARG A 29 -10.94 14.49 -3.31
CA ARG A 29 -10.80 15.04 -4.67
C ARG A 29 -9.70 14.36 -5.47
N MET A 30 -8.59 13.99 -4.82
CA MET A 30 -7.51 13.22 -5.42
C MET A 30 -8.01 11.84 -5.88
N ALA A 31 -8.79 11.16 -5.05
CA ALA A 31 -9.39 9.86 -5.40
C ALA A 31 -10.38 9.98 -6.56
N LEU A 32 -11.18 11.05 -6.61
CA LEU A 32 -12.07 11.33 -7.74
C LEU A 32 -11.28 11.55 -9.05
N ALA A 33 -10.20 12.33 -8.99
CA ALA A 33 -9.33 12.54 -10.15
C ALA A 33 -8.65 11.22 -10.58
N ALA A 34 -8.21 10.40 -9.64
CA ALA A 34 -7.64 9.08 -9.91
C ALA A 34 -8.67 8.16 -10.60
N TYR A 35 -9.92 8.14 -10.12
CA TYR A 35 -11.02 7.40 -10.74
C TYR A 35 -11.28 7.85 -12.18
N GLN A 36 -11.36 9.16 -12.41
CA GLN A 36 -11.53 9.72 -13.76
C GLN A 36 -10.34 9.39 -14.68
N GLY A 37 -9.14 9.24 -14.11
CA GLY A 37 -7.94 8.79 -14.80
C GLY A 37 -7.84 7.27 -15.04
N GLY A 38 -8.84 6.48 -14.61
CA GLY A 38 -8.92 5.04 -14.85
C GLY A 38 -8.41 4.16 -13.71
N ALA A 39 -8.23 4.70 -12.50
CA ALA A 39 -7.95 3.87 -11.32
C ALA A 39 -9.11 2.90 -11.05
N SER A 40 -8.78 1.68 -10.66
CA SER A 40 -9.74 0.62 -10.33
C SER A 40 -9.79 0.29 -8.84
N GLY A 41 -9.00 0.98 -8.03
CA GLY A 41 -8.97 0.90 -6.58
C GLY A 41 -8.17 2.06 -6.01
N ILE A 42 -8.36 2.32 -4.75
CA ILE A 42 -7.64 3.37 -4.01
C ILE A 42 -6.91 2.72 -2.82
N ARG A 43 -5.70 3.18 -2.53
CA ARG A 43 -5.06 2.94 -1.25
C ARG A 43 -5.05 4.25 -0.48
N ALA A 44 -5.56 4.26 0.75
CA ALA A 44 -5.74 5.46 1.53
C ALA A 44 -5.31 5.26 2.98
N GLN A 45 -4.87 6.34 3.62
CA GLN A 45 -4.48 6.33 5.03
C GLN A 45 -5.49 7.11 5.87
N SER A 46 -5.65 6.73 7.12
CA SER A 46 -6.55 7.27 8.13
C SER A 46 -8.05 7.03 7.88
N MET A 47 -8.79 6.93 8.97
CA MET A 47 -10.24 6.80 8.91
C MET A 47 -10.90 8.02 8.25
N ALA A 48 -10.39 9.22 8.53
CA ALA A 48 -10.97 10.46 8.01
C ALA A 48 -10.84 10.56 6.49
N ASP A 49 -9.66 10.21 5.94
CA ASP A 49 -9.44 10.22 4.49
C ASP A 49 -10.29 9.16 3.80
N ILE A 50 -10.35 7.94 4.35
CA ILE A 50 -11.12 6.82 3.77
C ILE A 50 -12.60 7.19 3.71
N LEU A 51 -13.19 7.69 4.80
CA LEU A 51 -14.60 8.09 4.83
C LEU A 51 -14.91 9.24 3.85
N GLU A 52 -13.97 10.17 3.65
CA GLU A 52 -14.16 11.23 2.66
C GLU A 52 -14.03 10.71 1.23
N ILE A 53 -13.08 9.81 0.96
CA ILE A 53 -12.91 9.18 -0.35
C ILE A 53 -14.18 8.40 -0.74
N GLN A 54 -14.77 7.66 0.18
CA GLN A 54 -16.01 6.89 -0.04
C GLN A 54 -17.21 7.76 -0.44
N LYS A 55 -17.24 9.05 -0.06
CA LYS A 55 -18.27 10.00 -0.53
C LYS A 55 -18.09 10.42 -1.98
N ASN A 56 -16.91 10.28 -2.53
CA ASN A 56 -16.52 10.79 -3.85
C ASN A 56 -16.42 9.69 -4.93
N VAL A 57 -16.09 8.46 -4.56
CA VAL A 57 -15.89 7.34 -5.50
C VAL A 57 -16.41 6.02 -4.92
N ASP A 58 -16.97 5.18 -5.80
CA ASP A 58 -17.37 3.81 -5.49
C ASP A 58 -16.29 2.84 -5.99
N LEU A 59 -15.10 2.94 -5.41
CA LEU A 59 -13.96 2.05 -5.70
C LEU A 59 -13.57 1.29 -4.44
N PRO A 60 -13.08 0.05 -4.59
CA PRO A 60 -12.55 -0.70 -3.45
C PRO A 60 -11.32 0.01 -2.86
N ILE A 61 -11.27 0.09 -1.53
CA ILE A 61 -10.21 0.80 -0.81
C ILE A 61 -9.36 -0.17 -0.01
N ILE A 62 -8.03 -0.05 -0.16
CA ILE A 62 -7.04 -0.59 0.77
C ILE A 62 -6.80 0.46 1.85
N GLY A 63 -7.22 0.17 3.08
CA GLY A 63 -7.04 1.06 4.22
C GLY A 63 -5.73 0.79 4.95
N ILE A 64 -5.06 1.85 5.37
CA ILE A 64 -3.97 1.85 6.34
C ILE A 64 -4.14 2.98 7.35
N VAL A 65 -3.48 2.86 8.49
CA VAL A 65 -3.24 3.99 9.39
C VAL A 65 -1.74 4.09 9.65
N LYS A 66 -1.16 5.26 9.40
CA LYS A 66 0.23 5.53 9.75
C LYS A 66 0.31 6.17 11.12
N ARG A 67 1.00 5.51 12.05
CA ARG A 67 1.24 5.99 13.40
C ARG A 67 2.59 5.54 13.91
N ASN A 68 3.37 6.48 14.44
CA ASN A 68 4.66 6.19 15.04
C ASN A 68 4.47 5.78 16.50
N TYR A 69 5.34 4.89 16.97
CA TYR A 69 5.45 4.42 18.34
C TYR A 69 6.92 4.48 18.77
N ASP A 70 7.19 4.86 20.00
CA ASP A 70 8.56 5.06 20.50
C ASP A 70 9.34 3.75 20.61
N ASP A 71 8.64 2.61 20.70
CA ASP A 71 9.21 1.28 20.87
C ASP A 71 9.29 0.47 19.54
N SER A 72 8.99 1.08 18.39
CA SER A 72 8.95 0.34 17.13
C SER A 72 9.18 1.21 15.89
N ASP A 73 9.88 0.65 14.89
CA ASP A 73 10.01 1.22 13.55
C ASP A 73 8.83 0.88 12.62
N ILE A 74 7.89 0.04 13.08
CA ILE A 74 6.67 -0.29 12.33
C ILE A 74 5.67 0.85 12.51
N TYR A 75 5.25 1.44 11.38
CA TYR A 75 4.33 2.58 11.37
C TYR A 75 3.09 2.39 10.48
N ILE A 76 3.03 1.34 9.64
CA ILE A 76 1.86 1.04 8.80
C ILE A 76 0.96 0.05 9.54
N THR A 77 -0.19 0.52 9.99
CA THR A 77 -1.20 -0.26 10.73
C THR A 77 -0.55 -1.12 11.83
N PRO A 78 0.17 -0.47 12.77
CA PRO A 78 1.11 -1.16 13.65
C PRO A 78 0.44 -2.03 14.72
N THR A 79 -0.77 -1.67 15.18
CA THR A 79 -1.42 -2.36 16.30
C THR A 79 -2.91 -2.62 16.04
N LYS A 80 -3.54 -3.35 16.96
CA LYS A 80 -4.99 -3.59 16.96
C LYS A 80 -5.80 -2.29 16.97
N LYS A 81 -5.27 -1.22 17.59
CA LYS A 81 -5.92 0.10 17.61
C LYS A 81 -6.16 0.63 16.20
N GLU A 82 -5.15 0.60 15.34
CA GLU A 82 -5.25 1.05 13.95
C GLU A 82 -6.16 0.12 13.12
N VAL A 83 -6.13 -1.16 13.42
CA VAL A 83 -7.06 -2.13 12.80
C VAL A 83 -8.51 -1.79 13.16
N ASP A 84 -8.81 -1.50 14.42
CA ASP A 84 -10.17 -1.13 14.87
C ASP A 84 -10.65 0.18 14.19
N GLU A 85 -9.76 1.18 14.02
CA GLU A 85 -10.06 2.41 13.27
C GLU A 85 -10.42 2.10 11.81
N LEU A 86 -9.71 1.19 11.16
CA LEU A 86 -9.97 0.81 9.77
C LEU A 86 -11.24 -0.04 9.61
N LEU A 87 -11.49 -0.95 10.52
CA LEU A 87 -12.71 -1.76 10.53
C LEU A 87 -13.98 -0.90 10.59
N ALA A 88 -13.93 0.25 11.28
CA ALA A 88 -15.04 1.20 11.35
C ALA A 88 -15.35 1.91 10.00
N THR A 89 -14.44 1.84 9.01
CA THR A 89 -14.63 2.47 7.70
C THR A 89 -15.29 1.54 6.67
N ASN A 90 -15.40 0.25 6.94
CA ASN A 90 -15.80 -0.76 5.97
C ASN A 90 -14.94 -0.75 4.68
N CYS A 91 -13.64 -0.41 4.79
CA CYS A 91 -12.73 -0.55 3.65
C CYS A 91 -12.65 -2.02 3.20
N ALA A 92 -12.38 -2.24 1.92
CA ALA A 92 -12.44 -3.57 1.32
C ALA A 92 -11.25 -4.48 1.73
N MET A 93 -10.13 -3.87 2.11
CA MET A 93 -8.89 -4.55 2.50
C MET A 93 -8.14 -3.71 3.53
N ILE A 94 -7.46 -4.34 4.46
CA ILE A 94 -6.55 -3.69 5.41
C ILE A 94 -5.13 -4.15 5.12
N ALA A 95 -4.21 -3.20 4.91
CA ALA A 95 -2.80 -3.48 4.77
C ALA A 95 -2.05 -3.26 6.09
N LEU A 96 -1.13 -4.17 6.40
CA LEU A 96 -0.28 -4.14 7.59
C LEU A 96 1.19 -4.25 7.16
N ASP A 97 2.06 -3.54 7.86
CA ASP A 97 3.49 -3.81 7.81
C ASP A 97 3.73 -5.27 8.23
N ALA A 98 4.25 -6.06 7.32
CA ALA A 98 4.54 -7.49 7.53
C ALA A 98 6.04 -7.79 7.50
N THR A 99 6.84 -6.81 7.86
CA THR A 99 8.30 -6.97 8.01
C THR A 99 8.65 -7.69 9.31
N ASN A 100 9.88 -8.21 9.38
CA ASN A 100 10.40 -8.92 10.55
C ASN A 100 10.73 -7.99 11.75
N ARG A 101 10.41 -6.70 11.67
CA ARG A 101 10.63 -5.74 12.75
C ARG A 101 9.66 -6.00 13.91
N THR A 102 10.07 -5.64 15.13
CA THR A 102 9.24 -5.79 16.32
C THR A 102 8.07 -4.81 16.28
N ARG A 103 6.85 -5.30 16.48
CA ARG A 103 5.65 -4.47 16.60
C ARG A 103 5.56 -3.77 17.93
N PRO A 104 4.90 -2.59 17.98
CA PRO A 104 4.63 -1.90 19.25
C PRO A 104 3.92 -2.84 20.23
N ASN A 105 4.24 -2.66 21.52
CA ASN A 105 3.65 -3.44 22.61
C ASN A 105 3.85 -4.98 22.48
N GLY A 106 4.74 -5.44 21.61
CA GLY A 106 4.95 -6.86 21.35
C GLY A 106 3.75 -7.57 20.69
N GLU A 107 2.84 -6.83 20.03
CA GLU A 107 1.71 -7.42 19.33
C GLU A 107 2.18 -8.36 18.20
N LYS A 108 1.44 -9.44 17.98
CA LYS A 108 1.76 -10.43 16.95
C LYS A 108 0.94 -10.19 15.69
N ILE A 109 1.59 -10.26 14.54
CA ILE A 109 0.95 -10.03 13.26
C ILE A 109 -0.12 -11.08 12.96
N GLU A 110 0.10 -12.33 13.38
CA GLU A 110 -0.87 -13.43 13.22
C GLU A 110 -2.20 -13.12 13.92
N ASP A 111 -2.15 -12.54 15.11
CA ASP A 111 -3.35 -12.19 15.87
C ASP A 111 -4.14 -11.08 15.16
N LEU A 112 -3.44 -10.08 14.60
CA LEU A 112 -4.06 -9.00 13.81
C LEU A 112 -4.70 -9.52 12.53
N VAL A 113 -4.01 -10.38 11.78
CA VAL A 113 -4.54 -11.00 10.55
C VAL A 113 -5.79 -11.83 10.85
N ASN A 114 -5.73 -12.69 11.87
CA ASN A 114 -6.87 -13.49 12.29
C ASN A 114 -8.06 -12.62 12.73
N TYR A 115 -7.78 -11.53 13.45
CA TYR A 115 -8.81 -10.59 13.89
C TYR A 115 -9.50 -9.91 12.70
N ILE A 116 -8.74 -9.37 11.72
CA ILE A 116 -9.28 -8.74 10.52
C ILE A 116 -10.12 -9.74 9.73
N LYS A 117 -9.59 -10.94 9.50
CA LYS A 117 -10.29 -12.01 8.74
C LYS A 117 -11.57 -12.48 9.44
N SER A 118 -11.61 -12.46 10.78
CA SER A 118 -12.83 -12.77 11.54
C SER A 118 -13.96 -11.75 11.29
N LYS A 119 -13.64 -10.56 10.77
CA LYS A 119 -14.60 -9.51 10.35
C LYS A 119 -14.95 -9.58 8.86
N GLY A 120 -14.42 -10.55 8.11
CA GLY A 120 -14.68 -10.73 6.68
C GLY A 120 -13.95 -9.74 5.77
N ILE A 121 -12.90 -9.06 6.26
CA ILE A 121 -12.11 -8.09 5.49
C ILE A 121 -10.85 -8.79 4.97
N GLU A 122 -10.48 -8.50 3.70
CA GLU A 122 -9.24 -9.00 3.07
C GLU A 122 -8.00 -8.33 3.70
N THR A 123 -6.88 -9.06 3.73
CA THR A 123 -5.62 -8.60 4.33
C THR A 123 -4.50 -8.52 3.30
N MET A 124 -3.70 -7.47 3.35
CA MET A 124 -2.52 -7.25 2.51
C MET A 124 -1.28 -7.12 3.38
N ALA A 125 -0.22 -7.85 3.03
CA ALA A 125 1.07 -7.76 3.69
C ALA A 125 1.98 -6.77 2.97
N ASP A 126 2.36 -5.66 3.62
CA ASP A 126 3.41 -4.76 3.15
C ASP A 126 4.77 -5.34 3.54
N CYS A 127 5.51 -5.85 2.55
CA CYS A 127 6.78 -6.54 2.74
C CYS A 127 7.95 -5.78 2.10
N SER A 128 9.16 -6.06 2.59
CA SER A 128 10.41 -5.50 2.08
C SER A 128 11.31 -6.55 1.44
N THR A 129 11.16 -7.83 1.78
CA THR A 129 11.99 -8.93 1.30
C THR A 129 11.16 -10.11 0.79
N PHE A 130 11.85 -11.03 0.09
CA PHE A 130 11.25 -12.27 -0.38
C PHE A 130 10.77 -13.15 0.78
N GLU A 131 11.59 -13.27 1.82
CA GLU A 131 11.32 -14.11 2.99
C GLU A 131 10.08 -13.63 3.76
N GLU A 132 9.92 -12.32 3.90
CA GLU A 132 8.74 -11.73 4.52
C GLU A 132 7.46 -12.02 3.73
N CYS A 133 7.51 -11.99 2.39
CA CYS A 133 6.36 -12.36 1.56
C CYS A 133 5.99 -13.85 1.68
N VAL A 134 6.98 -14.73 1.77
CA VAL A 134 6.75 -16.18 2.01
C VAL A 134 6.12 -16.40 3.37
N GLU A 135 6.63 -15.71 4.40
CA GLU A 135 6.07 -15.79 5.75
C GLU A 135 4.65 -15.22 5.83
N ALA A 136 4.38 -14.10 5.15
CA ALA A 136 3.04 -13.53 5.07
C ALA A 136 2.02 -14.53 4.47
N GLN A 137 2.40 -15.29 3.43
CA GLN A 137 1.56 -16.37 2.93
C GLN A 137 1.33 -17.45 3.99
N ARG A 138 2.36 -17.84 4.77
CA ARG A 138 2.23 -18.85 5.85
C ARG A 138 1.30 -18.36 6.97
N ILE A 139 1.37 -17.09 7.32
CA ILE A 139 0.49 -16.44 8.32
C ILE A 139 -0.97 -16.42 7.84
N GLY A 140 -1.20 -16.42 6.52
CA GLY A 140 -2.53 -16.47 5.94
C GLY A 140 -3.05 -15.14 5.44
N PHE A 141 -2.19 -14.20 5.06
CA PHE A 141 -2.58 -13.02 4.30
C PHE A 141 -3.24 -13.39 2.97
N ASP A 142 -4.14 -12.53 2.49
CA ASP A 142 -4.84 -12.75 1.22
C ASP A 142 -4.01 -12.31 0.01
N CYS A 143 -3.08 -11.38 0.19
CA CYS A 143 -2.08 -10.97 -0.79
C CYS A 143 -0.83 -10.37 -0.13
N VAL A 144 0.26 -10.25 -0.91
CA VAL A 144 1.47 -9.53 -0.50
C VAL A 144 1.72 -8.34 -1.42
N SER A 145 2.47 -7.37 -0.91
CA SER A 145 2.91 -6.21 -1.68
C SER A 145 4.39 -5.90 -1.43
N THR A 146 5.06 -5.41 -2.46
CA THR A 146 6.47 -4.97 -2.40
C THR A 146 6.63 -3.55 -1.84
N THR A 147 5.64 -3.05 -1.11
CA THR A 147 5.52 -1.67 -0.60
C THR A 147 6.76 -1.16 0.12
N LEU A 148 7.37 -2.00 0.95
CA LEU A 148 8.51 -1.64 1.78
C LEU A 148 9.88 -2.04 1.20
N CYS A 149 9.91 -2.58 -0.02
CA CYS A 149 11.16 -2.92 -0.70
C CYS A 149 12.03 -1.67 -0.95
N GLY A 150 13.23 -1.65 -0.36
CA GLY A 150 14.12 -0.49 -0.36
C GLY A 150 13.78 0.59 0.67
N TYR A 151 12.85 0.33 1.59
CA TYR A 151 12.47 1.22 2.69
C TYR A 151 12.75 0.67 4.09
N THR A 152 13.40 -0.49 4.17
CA THR A 152 13.94 -1.04 5.41
C THR A 152 15.47 -1.06 5.34
N PRO A 153 16.18 -0.99 6.49
CA PRO A 153 17.67 -0.95 6.50
C PRO A 153 18.33 -2.15 5.83
N TYR A 154 17.63 -3.28 5.77
CA TYR A 154 18.15 -4.56 5.27
C TYR A 154 17.62 -4.95 3.89
N SER A 155 16.65 -4.22 3.35
CA SER A 155 16.15 -4.49 1.99
C SER A 155 16.96 -3.78 0.92
N VAL A 156 17.04 -4.39 -0.26
CA VAL A 156 17.81 -3.85 -1.39
C VAL A 156 17.17 -2.57 -1.89
N ASN A 157 17.93 -1.48 -1.88
CA ASN A 157 17.51 -0.20 -2.43
C ASN A 157 18.02 -0.04 -3.86
N ILE A 158 17.10 -0.05 -4.84
CA ILE A 158 17.38 0.11 -6.27
C ILE A 158 16.54 1.25 -6.84
N ASP A 159 16.95 1.79 -7.98
CA ASP A 159 16.14 2.71 -8.75
C ASP A 159 15.03 1.94 -9.47
N GLY A 160 13.79 2.46 -9.39
CA GLY A 160 12.61 1.79 -9.92
C GLY A 160 12.12 0.61 -9.10
N PRO A 161 11.08 -0.09 -9.58
CA PRO A 161 10.50 -1.25 -8.91
C PRO A 161 11.42 -2.48 -8.99
N ASN A 162 11.37 -3.34 -7.98
CA ASN A 162 12.20 -4.55 -7.95
C ASN A 162 11.57 -5.68 -8.78
N ILE A 163 11.83 -5.66 -10.09
CA ILE A 163 11.28 -6.62 -11.07
C ILE A 163 11.71 -8.06 -10.74
N GLU A 164 12.97 -8.26 -10.34
CA GLU A 164 13.49 -9.60 -10.05
C GLU A 164 12.84 -10.19 -8.78
N LEU A 165 12.59 -9.36 -7.76
CA LEU A 165 11.82 -9.80 -6.59
C LEU A 165 10.39 -10.21 -6.99
N ILE A 166 9.71 -9.42 -7.82
CA ILE A 166 8.34 -9.72 -8.27
C ILE A 166 8.33 -11.06 -9.03
N LYS A 167 9.21 -11.27 -9.99
CA LYS A 167 9.32 -12.54 -10.73
C LYS A 167 9.53 -13.73 -9.79
N LYS A 168 10.46 -13.59 -8.84
CA LYS A 168 10.76 -14.65 -7.85
C LYS A 168 9.53 -14.96 -6.98
N LEU A 169 8.82 -13.93 -6.52
CA LEU A 169 7.60 -14.08 -5.73
C LEU A 169 6.50 -14.78 -6.50
N VAL A 170 6.18 -14.31 -7.71
CA VAL A 170 5.14 -14.87 -8.57
C VAL A 170 5.40 -16.34 -8.90
N ALA A 171 6.66 -16.74 -9.06
CA ALA A 171 7.04 -18.13 -9.30
C ALA A 171 6.95 -19.01 -8.04
N THR A 172 6.92 -18.42 -6.84
CA THR A 172 7.08 -19.19 -5.58
C THR A 172 5.81 -19.24 -4.74
N ILE A 173 5.12 -18.10 -4.56
CA ILE A 173 3.96 -18.02 -3.69
C ILE A 173 2.66 -18.17 -4.47
N LYS A 174 1.60 -18.60 -3.80
CA LYS A 174 0.28 -18.88 -4.42
C LYS A 174 -0.71 -17.75 -4.29
N ILE A 175 -0.47 -16.83 -3.35
CA ILE A 175 -1.34 -15.65 -3.15
C ILE A 175 -0.91 -14.51 -4.09
N PRO A 176 -1.82 -13.59 -4.45
CA PRO A 176 -1.51 -12.47 -5.34
C PRO A 176 -0.34 -11.61 -4.86
N VAL A 177 0.54 -11.22 -5.80
CA VAL A 177 1.64 -10.29 -5.57
C VAL A 177 1.27 -8.93 -6.16
N LEU A 178 1.03 -7.93 -5.33
CA LEU A 178 0.82 -6.56 -5.74
C LEU A 178 2.19 -5.85 -5.85
N ALA A 179 2.42 -5.15 -6.96
CA ALA A 179 3.63 -4.35 -7.11
C ALA A 179 3.37 -2.93 -6.59
N GLU A 180 4.07 -2.54 -5.55
CA GLU A 180 4.06 -1.18 -5.00
C GLU A 180 5.47 -0.74 -4.64
N GLY A 181 5.73 0.54 -4.76
CA GLY A 181 7.03 1.14 -4.48
C GLY A 181 7.84 1.43 -5.73
N LYS A 182 8.29 2.68 -5.84
CA LYS A 182 9.18 3.19 -6.91
C LYS A 182 8.68 2.98 -8.35
N ILE A 183 7.39 2.78 -8.57
CA ILE A 183 6.76 2.83 -9.90
C ILE A 183 6.62 4.29 -10.26
N ASN A 184 7.52 4.80 -11.10
CA ASN A 184 7.66 6.23 -11.41
C ASN A 184 7.17 6.61 -12.80
N THR A 185 7.03 5.64 -13.70
CA THR A 185 6.62 5.82 -15.08
C THR A 185 5.57 4.78 -15.50
N PRO A 186 4.81 5.04 -16.60
CA PRO A 186 3.94 4.01 -17.18
C PRO A 186 4.71 2.76 -17.61
N GLU A 187 5.97 2.91 -18.04
CA GLU A 187 6.85 1.81 -18.43
C GLU A 187 7.21 0.93 -17.24
N ASP A 188 7.47 1.53 -16.04
CA ASP A 188 7.66 0.78 -14.80
C ASP A 188 6.41 -0.04 -14.46
N LEU A 189 5.22 0.56 -14.57
CA LEU A 189 3.96 -0.15 -14.34
C LEU A 189 3.80 -1.31 -15.33
N ARG A 190 4.11 -1.11 -16.60
CA ARG A 190 4.07 -2.19 -17.60
C ARG A 190 5.05 -3.30 -17.24
N ALA A 191 6.28 -2.96 -16.86
CA ALA A 191 7.31 -3.92 -16.51
C ALA A 191 6.93 -4.80 -15.30
N VAL A 192 6.30 -4.24 -14.26
CA VAL A 192 5.85 -5.03 -13.10
C VAL A 192 4.69 -5.96 -13.47
N LEU A 193 3.77 -5.53 -14.34
CA LEU A 193 2.66 -6.38 -14.82
C LEU A 193 3.20 -7.52 -15.71
N ASP A 194 4.14 -7.23 -16.60
CA ASP A 194 4.78 -8.23 -17.47
C ASP A 194 5.63 -9.23 -16.65
N ALA A 195 6.15 -8.81 -15.48
CA ALA A 195 6.80 -9.69 -14.51
C ALA A 195 5.83 -10.62 -13.75
N GLY A 196 4.51 -10.46 -13.98
CA GLY A 196 3.47 -11.28 -13.40
C GLY A 196 2.81 -10.69 -12.14
N ALA A 197 3.07 -9.44 -11.79
CA ALA A 197 2.37 -8.78 -10.69
C ALA A 197 0.84 -8.81 -10.93
N TYR A 198 0.10 -9.05 -9.86
CA TYR A 198 -1.37 -9.14 -9.92
C TYR A 198 -2.03 -7.82 -10.29
N CYS A 199 -1.50 -6.72 -9.76
CA CYS A 199 -1.83 -5.33 -10.13
C CYS A 199 -0.68 -4.41 -9.68
N GLY A 200 -0.73 -3.14 -10.11
CA GLY A 200 0.21 -2.12 -9.67
C GLY A 200 -0.44 -1.09 -8.76
N VAL A 201 0.29 -0.66 -7.73
CA VAL A 201 -0.11 0.43 -6.82
C VAL A 201 0.87 1.60 -6.98
N VAL A 202 0.37 2.74 -7.44
CA VAL A 202 1.18 3.93 -7.71
C VAL A 202 0.79 5.07 -6.77
N GLY A 203 1.77 5.65 -6.11
CA GLY A 203 1.57 6.71 -5.11
C GLY A 203 2.15 8.06 -5.53
N GLY A 204 3.23 8.48 -4.89
CA GLY A 204 3.78 9.83 -4.94
C GLY A 204 4.08 10.41 -6.32
N THR A 205 4.31 9.58 -7.31
CA THR A 205 4.45 10.00 -8.71
C THR A 205 3.17 10.61 -9.29
N ILE A 206 1.99 10.20 -8.79
CA ILE A 206 0.70 10.72 -9.24
C ILE A 206 0.11 11.70 -8.22
N THR A 207 0.23 11.40 -6.93
CA THR A 207 -0.54 12.07 -5.87
C THR A 207 0.26 13.11 -5.08
N ARG A 208 1.54 13.34 -5.43
CA ARG A 208 2.39 14.38 -4.83
C ARG A 208 2.86 15.37 -5.88
N PRO A 209 2.05 16.40 -6.22
CA PRO A 209 2.43 17.43 -7.21
C PRO A 209 3.75 18.13 -6.90
N GLN A 210 4.10 18.27 -5.61
CA GLN A 210 5.40 18.83 -5.19
C GLN A 210 6.59 18.02 -5.73
N ASN A 211 6.48 16.68 -5.78
CA ASN A 211 7.53 15.82 -6.32
C ASN A 211 7.60 15.92 -7.85
N ILE A 212 6.46 16.10 -8.50
CA ILE A 212 6.37 16.28 -9.95
C ILE A 212 7.00 17.64 -10.30
N ALA A 213 6.56 18.71 -9.64
CA ALA A 213 7.08 20.06 -9.85
C ALA A 213 8.61 20.12 -9.62
N LYS A 214 9.12 19.43 -8.57
CA LYS A 214 10.56 19.36 -8.30
C LYS A 214 11.33 18.79 -9.49
N ARG A 215 10.90 17.67 -10.07
CA ARG A 215 11.54 17.06 -11.25
C ARG A 215 11.61 18.04 -12.44
N PHE A 216 10.54 18.79 -12.69
CA PHE A 216 10.56 19.80 -13.74
C PHE A 216 11.47 20.99 -13.41
N SER A 217 11.52 21.43 -12.15
CA SER A 217 12.36 22.55 -11.75
C SER A 217 13.87 22.24 -11.80
N GLU A 218 14.25 20.97 -11.72
CA GLU A 218 15.66 20.55 -11.76
C GLU A 218 16.30 20.73 -13.15
N VAL A 219 15.50 20.74 -14.22
CA VAL A 219 16.02 20.93 -15.59
C VAL A 219 16.16 22.39 -16.00
N VAL A 220 15.74 23.35 -15.18
CA VAL A 220 15.84 24.80 -15.45
C VAL A 220 16.76 25.52 -14.47
N LYS A 221 17.55 24.80 -13.69
CA LYS A 221 18.57 25.32 -12.75
C LYS A 221 19.91 25.56 -13.44
#